data_7d2aaf287904ba42a7db1dee1291d791
#
_entry.id   7d2aaf287904ba42a7db1dee1291d791
#
_cell.length_a   1.000
_cell.length_b   1.000
_cell.length_c   1.000
_cell.angle_alpha   90.00
_cell.angle_beta   90.00
_cell.angle_gamma   90.00
#
_symmetry.space_group_name_H-M   'P 1'
#
loop_
_entity.id
_entity.type
_entity.pdbx_description
1 polymer ?
#
loop_
_entity_poly.entity_id
_entity_poly.type
_entity_poly.pdbx_seq_one_letter_code
_entity_poly.pdbx_strand_id
1 'polypeptide(L)'
;MSNRRESQARSAIPLHYENGDTLVVDTLGLSTKNSYIDNFRTPHTEKLHVVERFKLSADERTLEATVTVEDPDTFNEPLHMVQRWRKVNNPLMEMVCAEDNFDYFHQNLFPIPEADKPDF
;
A
#
# COMPACT_ATOMS: atom_id res chain seq x y z
N MET A 1 -35.60 12.59 2.24
CA MET A 1 -34.16 12.76 2.56
C MET A 1 -33.57 11.39 2.86
N SER A 2 -32.97 10.77 1.88
CA SER A 2 -32.41 9.42 1.98
C SER A 2 -30.97 9.52 2.48
N ASN A 3 -30.75 9.08 3.72
CA ASN A 3 -29.45 9.02 4.35
C ASN A 3 -28.73 7.76 3.82
N ARG A 4 -28.07 7.90 2.68
CA ARG A 4 -27.21 6.85 2.12
C ARG A 4 -25.92 6.81 2.96
N ARG A 5 -25.93 6.00 4.03
CA ARG A 5 -24.70 5.59 4.69
C ARG A 5 -23.89 4.81 3.67
N GLU A 6 -22.89 5.44 3.10
CA GLU A 6 -21.81 4.72 2.41
C GLU A 6 -21.22 3.74 3.41
N SER A 7 -21.46 2.46 3.19
CA SER A 7 -20.75 1.40 3.88
C SER A 7 -19.30 1.46 3.40
N GLN A 8 -18.44 2.12 4.14
CA GLN A 8 -17.01 1.93 4.00
C GLN A 8 -16.76 0.43 4.27
N ALA A 9 -16.41 -0.30 3.24
CA ALA A 9 -15.93 -1.66 3.38
C ALA A 9 -14.68 -1.59 4.26
N ARG A 10 -14.81 -2.08 5.51
CA ARG A 10 -13.70 -2.16 6.44
C ARG A 10 -12.85 -3.31 5.96
N SER A 11 -11.65 -3.01 5.47
CA SER A 11 -10.61 -4.00 5.24
C SER A 11 -10.40 -4.77 6.53
N ALA A 12 -10.63 -6.08 6.50
CA ALA A 12 -10.27 -6.95 7.62
C ALA A 12 -8.82 -7.40 7.40
N ILE A 13 -7.93 -7.06 8.34
CA ILE A 13 -6.52 -7.48 8.32
C ILE A 13 -6.28 -8.31 9.57
N PRO A 14 -6.58 -9.62 9.57
CA PRO A 14 -6.14 -10.50 10.63
C PRO A 14 -4.62 -10.66 10.57
N LEU A 15 -3.98 -10.46 11.71
CA LEU A 15 -2.54 -10.63 11.90
C LEU A 15 -2.31 -11.84 12.80
N HIS A 16 -1.48 -12.78 12.37
CA HIS A 16 -1.07 -13.90 13.21
C HIS A 16 0.38 -14.33 12.92
N TYR A 17 0.96 -15.14 13.79
CA TYR A 17 2.29 -15.70 13.59
C TYR A 17 2.19 -17.18 13.25
N GLU A 18 2.85 -17.59 12.16
CA GLU A 18 3.09 -18.99 11.82
C GLU A 18 4.47 -19.41 12.34
N ASN A 19 4.54 -20.56 13.00
CA ASN A 19 5.81 -21.14 13.52
C ASN A 19 6.63 -20.21 14.43
N GLY A 20 6.02 -19.14 14.95
CA GLY A 20 6.66 -18.20 15.88
C GLY A 20 7.65 -17.19 15.28
N ASP A 21 8.00 -17.32 13.99
CA ASP A 21 8.98 -16.46 13.29
C ASP A 21 8.47 -15.77 12.03
N THR A 22 7.28 -16.12 11.58
CA THR A 22 6.68 -15.62 10.35
C THR A 22 5.41 -14.84 10.67
N LEU A 23 5.40 -13.55 10.37
CA LEU A 23 4.21 -12.71 10.48
C LEU A 23 3.36 -12.90 9.22
N VAL A 24 2.11 -13.29 9.41
CA VAL A 24 1.13 -13.42 8.34
C VAL A 24 0.15 -12.25 8.39
N VAL A 25 0.02 -11.59 7.26
CA VAL A 25 -0.95 -10.52 7.02
C VAL A 25 -1.93 -11.01 5.96
N ASP A 26 -3.20 -11.08 6.33
CA ASP A 26 -4.27 -11.52 5.45
C ASP A 26 -5.20 -10.34 5.17
N THR A 27 -5.27 -9.91 3.92
CA THR A 27 -5.96 -8.68 3.53
C THR A 27 -7.12 -8.96 2.59
N LEU A 28 -8.31 -8.55 2.99
CA LEU A 28 -9.55 -8.66 2.25
C LEU A 28 -10.27 -7.30 2.18
N GLY A 29 -11.16 -7.15 1.21
CA GLY A 29 -12.05 -5.99 1.12
C GLY A 29 -11.34 -4.69 0.76
N LEU A 30 -10.29 -4.76 -0.06
CA LEU A 30 -9.62 -3.60 -0.60
C LEU A 30 -10.58 -2.81 -1.53
N SER A 31 -10.55 -1.49 -1.37
CA SER A 31 -11.33 -0.60 -2.24
C SER A 31 -10.77 -0.62 -3.65
N THR A 32 -11.64 -0.71 -4.65
CA THR A 32 -11.26 -0.60 -6.07
C THR A 32 -11.07 0.86 -6.52
N LYS A 33 -11.36 1.81 -5.65
CA LYS A 33 -11.27 3.23 -5.97
C LYS A 33 -9.82 3.71 -5.86
N ASN A 34 -9.20 4.02 -6.99
CA ASN A 34 -7.81 4.47 -7.08
C ASN A 34 -6.78 3.49 -6.50
N SER A 35 -7.09 2.20 -6.52
CA SER A 35 -6.25 1.13 -6.02
C SER A 35 -5.86 0.17 -7.14
N TYR A 36 -4.60 -0.25 -7.13
CA TYR A 36 -4.00 -1.16 -8.11
C TYR A 36 -3.08 -2.13 -7.39
N ILE A 37 -2.88 -3.31 -7.98
CA ILE A 37 -2.03 -4.36 -7.39
C ILE A 37 -0.55 -3.98 -7.45
N ASP A 38 -0.15 -3.25 -8.50
CA ASP A 38 1.23 -2.91 -8.78
C ASP A 38 1.39 -1.52 -9.41
N ASN A 39 2.64 -1.14 -9.67
CA ASN A 39 2.99 0.11 -10.31
C ASN A 39 2.60 0.19 -11.80
N PHE A 40 2.25 -0.92 -12.42
CA PHE A 40 1.75 -0.98 -13.80
C PHE A 40 0.26 -0.74 -13.88
N ARG A 41 -0.38 -0.47 -12.75
CA ARG A 41 -1.82 -0.24 -12.62
C ARG A 41 -2.66 -1.46 -12.99
N THR A 42 -2.20 -2.64 -12.62
CA THR A 42 -3.00 -3.85 -12.75
C THR A 42 -4.27 -3.73 -11.91
N PRO A 43 -5.45 -3.76 -12.52
CA PRO A 43 -6.70 -3.58 -11.79
C PRO A 43 -7.01 -4.81 -10.95
N HIS A 44 -7.92 -4.64 -9.99
CA HIS A 44 -8.48 -5.71 -9.20
C HIS A 44 -9.96 -5.48 -8.93
N THR A 45 -10.65 -6.49 -8.43
CA THR A 45 -12.05 -6.39 -7.99
C THR A 45 -12.14 -6.32 -6.46
N GLU A 46 -13.37 -6.20 -5.94
CA GLU A 46 -13.62 -6.28 -4.50
C GLU A 46 -13.36 -7.67 -3.90
N LYS A 47 -13.14 -8.68 -4.77
CA LYS A 47 -12.80 -10.05 -4.36
C LYS A 47 -11.30 -10.26 -4.16
N LEU A 48 -10.50 -9.20 -4.34
CA LEU A 48 -9.06 -9.28 -4.11
C LEU A 48 -8.78 -9.78 -2.69
N HIS A 49 -7.97 -10.82 -2.63
CA HIS A 49 -7.45 -11.42 -1.41
C HIS A 49 -5.92 -11.46 -1.50
N VAL A 50 -5.25 -10.87 -0.53
CA VAL A 50 -3.79 -10.82 -0.47
C VAL A 50 -3.31 -11.43 0.82
N VAL A 51 -2.45 -12.43 0.73
CA VAL A 51 -1.80 -13.06 1.89
C VAL A 51 -0.30 -12.81 1.80
N GLU A 52 0.22 -12.10 2.77
CA GLU A 52 1.64 -11.77 2.89
C GLU A 52 2.25 -12.49 4.07
N ARG A 53 3.39 -13.16 3.85
CA ARG A 53 4.15 -13.84 4.90
C ARG A 53 5.52 -13.21 5.02
N PHE A 54 5.75 -12.50 6.09
CA PHE A 54 6.98 -11.78 6.39
C PHE A 54 7.87 -12.61 7.29
N LYS A 55 9.08 -12.85 6.84
CA LYS A 55 10.11 -13.56 7.59
C LYS A 55 11.41 -12.78 7.59
N LEU A 56 12.02 -12.68 8.77
CA LEU A 56 13.33 -12.07 8.93
C LEU A 56 14.43 -13.13 8.72
N SER A 57 15.50 -12.76 8.03
CA SER A 57 16.68 -13.63 7.88
C SER A 57 17.34 -13.90 9.23
N ALA A 58 18.12 -14.98 9.32
CA ALA A 58 18.80 -15.37 10.57
C ALA A 58 19.78 -14.30 11.09
N ASP A 59 20.34 -13.48 10.22
CA ASP A 59 21.21 -12.35 10.56
C ASP A 59 20.45 -11.03 10.83
N GLU A 60 19.11 -11.08 10.79
CA GLU A 60 18.20 -9.94 11.01
C GLU A 60 18.45 -8.74 10.07
N ARG A 61 19.07 -8.98 8.92
CA ARG A 61 19.43 -7.91 7.96
C ARG A 61 18.54 -7.86 6.74
N THR A 62 17.80 -8.93 6.46
CA THR A 62 16.91 -9.01 5.30
C THR A 62 15.51 -9.42 5.76
N LEU A 63 14.53 -8.63 5.38
CA LEU A 63 13.12 -9.00 5.48
C LEU A 63 12.68 -9.58 4.14
N GLU A 64 12.13 -10.77 4.15
CA GLU A 64 11.52 -11.41 3.00
C GLU A 64 10.01 -11.50 3.19
N ALA A 65 9.25 -11.14 2.16
CA ALA A 65 7.82 -11.39 2.08
C ALA A 65 7.51 -12.30 0.92
N THR A 66 6.84 -13.41 1.19
CA THR A 66 6.14 -14.19 0.17
C THR A 66 4.69 -13.70 0.11
N VAL A 67 4.26 -13.32 -1.07
CA VAL A 67 2.95 -12.74 -1.30
C VAL A 67 2.14 -13.62 -2.24
N THR A 68 0.92 -13.95 -1.84
CA THR A 68 -0.06 -14.63 -2.69
C THR A 68 -1.20 -13.66 -2.93
N VAL A 69 -1.54 -13.45 -4.20
CA VAL A 69 -2.63 -12.56 -4.63
C VAL A 69 -3.66 -13.38 -5.39
N GLU A 70 -4.88 -13.36 -4.94
CA GLU A 70 -6.02 -14.03 -5.54
C GLU A 70 -7.11 -13.02 -5.87
N ASP A 71 -7.61 -13.04 -7.09
CA ASP A 71 -8.79 -12.32 -7.51
C ASP A 71 -9.43 -13.12 -8.66
N PRO A 72 -10.43 -13.95 -8.37
CA PRO A 72 -11.00 -14.87 -9.36
C PRO A 72 -11.69 -14.17 -10.53
N ASP A 73 -12.02 -12.90 -10.41
CA ASP A 73 -12.60 -12.12 -11.49
C ASP A 73 -11.53 -11.43 -12.36
N THR A 74 -10.29 -11.37 -11.89
CA THR A 74 -9.18 -10.73 -12.59
C THR A 74 -8.16 -11.75 -13.10
N PHE A 75 -7.84 -12.77 -12.30
CA PHE A 75 -6.78 -13.73 -12.58
C PHE A 75 -7.33 -15.15 -12.72
N ASN A 76 -6.81 -15.90 -13.69
CA ASN A 76 -7.15 -17.32 -13.86
C ASN A 76 -6.50 -18.22 -12.80
N GLU A 77 -5.39 -17.77 -12.21
CA GLU A 77 -4.62 -18.48 -11.19
C GLU A 77 -4.08 -17.48 -10.16
N PRO A 78 -3.82 -17.92 -8.91
CA PRO A 78 -3.16 -17.08 -7.92
C PRO A 78 -1.78 -16.61 -8.40
N LEU A 79 -1.44 -15.36 -8.12
CA LEU A 79 -0.12 -14.80 -8.36
C LEU A 79 0.74 -15.01 -7.11
N HIS A 80 1.99 -15.45 -7.32
CA HIS A 80 2.96 -15.64 -6.27
C HIS A 80 4.16 -14.74 -6.50
N MET A 81 4.51 -13.96 -5.48
CA MET A 81 5.62 -13.00 -5.54
C MET A 81 6.51 -13.14 -4.31
N VAL A 82 7.77 -12.76 -4.47
CA VAL A 82 8.72 -12.66 -3.35
C VAL A 82 9.35 -11.29 -3.39
N GLN A 83 9.27 -10.59 -2.27
CA GLN A 83 9.91 -9.29 -2.07
C GLN A 83 10.96 -9.38 -0.98
N ARG A 84 12.05 -8.62 -1.13
CA ARG A 84 13.15 -8.57 -0.16
C ARG A 84 13.57 -7.15 0.09
N TRP A 85 13.71 -6.82 1.38
CA TRP A 85 14.21 -5.52 1.83
C TRP A 85 15.44 -5.73 2.69
N ARG A 86 16.48 -4.95 2.43
CA ARG A 86 17.69 -4.94 3.24
C ARG A 86 17.60 -3.85 4.30
N LYS A 87 17.94 -4.19 5.53
CA LYS A 87 18.04 -3.21 6.61
C LYS A 87 19.11 -2.17 6.28
N VAL A 88 18.74 -0.91 6.37
CA VAL A 88 19.62 0.24 6.22
C VAL A 88 19.62 1.06 7.52
N ASN A 89 20.70 1.76 7.81
CA ASN A 89 20.82 2.58 9.01
C ASN A 89 20.45 4.05 8.76
N ASN A 90 19.70 4.30 7.70
CA ASN A 90 19.24 5.65 7.41
C ASN A 90 17.95 5.96 8.20
N PRO A 91 17.81 7.18 8.73
CA PRO A 91 16.54 7.60 9.32
C PRO A 91 15.44 7.59 8.25
N LEU A 92 14.24 7.25 8.66
CA LEU A 92 13.05 7.50 7.84
C LEU A 92 12.88 9.00 7.70
N MET A 93 12.88 9.48 6.47
CA MET A 93 12.61 10.88 6.14
C MET A 93 11.16 10.99 5.69
N GLU A 94 10.47 11.97 6.21
CA GLU A 94 9.15 12.35 5.73
C GLU A 94 9.29 13.06 4.38
N MET A 95 8.55 12.61 3.38
CA MET A 95 8.42 13.34 2.11
C MET A 95 7.16 14.20 2.18
N VAL A 96 7.35 15.49 2.46
CA VAL A 96 6.25 16.45 2.51
C VAL A 96 6.14 17.12 1.14
N CYS A 97 5.34 16.55 0.25
CA CYS A 97 5.17 17.05 -1.11
C CYS A 97 4.60 18.48 -1.16
N ALA A 98 3.83 18.88 -0.14
CA ALA A 98 3.26 20.22 -0.07
C ALA A 98 4.29 21.30 0.30
N GLU A 99 5.32 20.95 1.07
CA GLU A 99 6.39 21.87 1.48
C GLU A 99 7.54 21.91 0.47
N ASP A 100 7.75 20.84 -0.31
CA ASP A 100 8.79 20.77 -1.35
C ASP A 100 8.31 21.31 -2.70
N ASN A 101 7.21 22.03 -2.73
CA ASN A 101 6.61 22.56 -3.95
C ASN A 101 7.28 23.89 -4.37
N PHE A 102 8.60 23.88 -4.47
CA PHE A 102 9.39 25.02 -4.90
C PHE A 102 9.64 24.99 -6.42
N ASP A 103 9.45 26.11 -7.07
CA ASP A 103 9.91 26.34 -8.42
C ASP A 103 11.43 26.62 -8.38
N TYR A 104 12.25 25.56 -8.23
CA TYR A 104 13.70 25.64 -8.14
C TYR A 104 14.37 26.35 -9.33
N PHE A 105 13.70 26.40 -10.47
CA PHE A 105 14.23 26.93 -11.71
C PHE A 105 13.61 28.26 -12.12
N HIS A 106 12.70 28.82 -11.30
CA HIS A 106 11.97 30.06 -11.57
C HIS A 106 11.35 30.11 -12.98
N GLN A 107 10.85 28.96 -13.43
CA GLN A 107 10.29 28.84 -14.78
C GLN A 107 8.84 29.33 -14.87
N ASN A 108 8.19 29.61 -13.74
CA ASN A 108 6.79 30.03 -13.62
C ASN A 108 5.83 29.18 -14.45
N LEU A 109 6.11 27.88 -14.53
CA LEU A 109 5.33 26.96 -15.34
C LEU A 109 3.90 26.83 -14.84
N PHE A 110 3.67 27.00 -13.55
CA PHE A 110 2.35 27.04 -12.93
C PHE A 110 2.38 27.93 -11.69
N PRO A 111 1.35 28.78 -11.51
CA PRO A 111 1.17 29.41 -10.20
C PRO A 111 0.88 28.31 -9.17
N ILE A 112 1.63 28.29 -8.08
CA ILE A 112 1.38 27.39 -6.97
C ILE A 112 0.05 27.85 -6.34
N PRO A 113 -0.97 27.01 -6.23
CA PRO A 113 -2.21 27.39 -5.55
C PRO A 113 -1.92 27.70 -4.09
N GLU A 114 -2.25 28.90 -3.66
CA GLU A 114 -2.17 29.29 -2.27
C GLU A 114 -3.58 29.38 -1.69
N ALA A 115 -3.80 28.82 -0.52
CA ALA A 115 -5.02 28.97 0.23
C ALA A 115 -4.94 30.21 1.11
N ASP A 116 -5.92 31.08 1.04
CA ASP A 116 -5.99 32.30 1.89
C ASP A 116 -6.10 31.97 3.38
N LYS A 117 -6.56 30.77 3.70
CA LYS A 117 -6.68 30.24 5.06
C LYS A 117 -6.38 28.76 5.08
N PRO A 118 -5.65 28.27 6.10
CA PRO A 118 -5.50 26.83 6.32
C PRO A 118 -6.88 26.22 6.61
N ASP A 119 -7.07 24.97 6.17
CA ASP A 119 -8.33 24.21 6.29
C ASP A 119 -8.34 23.22 7.47
N PHE A 120 -7.46 23.42 8.45
CA PHE A 120 -7.33 22.66 9.69
C PHE A 120 -7.60 23.49 10.93
#